data_ab2201e99f3dee714bf141074280cf66
#
_entry.id   ab2201e99f3dee714bf141074280cf66
#
_cell.length_a   1.000
_cell.length_b   1.000
_cell.length_c   1.000
_cell.angle_alpha   90.00
_cell.angle_beta   90.00
_cell.angle_gamma   90.00
#
_symmetry.space_group_name_H-M   'P 1'
#
loop_
_entity.id
_entity.type
_entity.pdbx_description
1 polymer ?
#
loop_
_entity_poly.entity_id
_entity_poly.type
_entity_poly.pdbx_seq_one_letter_code
_entity_poly.pdbx_strand_id
1 'polypeptide(L)'
;MSLQISPIPAHPQGECFLTAAEGRVILPASIPVDTIGRRIQVEWDPDAPVTPLGQLVFFCQFLAAGGLYSKWVAECPLRYTSPNAPKIRDVLGTWVLGCLSGAWRYAHVTALRGDKVNPQGLGMEKVVSEDSLRRAFQNEDRVALACWQKEALLRTYAPALEQPWIADLDVTVKPIYGHQEGADIGYNPHKPGRPSHAYHTVFLRTLRVALDVDVRSGKEHAAMHGLSNLWSLWDRLTPGQRPWVVCGDAGYGNERLMSECEARVQKYLFRQRSTTKVGQLVKLLEQRGGWQPLLDGWEGNEGLLQLTGWTCKRRTIVLRRKRPESAVGLEKLPLLTGQEVELVSGPVYEYVVLVTSLEENLLSLMHLYRQRADVENAYDELKNQWGWGGFTTRDLGRCQVAACMVAQVYNWWNLFVRCAEPSRAREALTSRPLLLHAVGRVIKSGGQTKLIITSNHAEAREVQDILSKLSLFLSGLTNAAEQLKSEERWRRIWHRILEPFHQQATALLGGSG
;
A
#
# COMPACT_ATOMS: atom_id res chain seq x y z
N MET A 1 -37.81 -26.82 40.87
CA MET A 1 -38.69 -26.81 39.70
C MET A 1 -37.87 -27.22 38.49
N SER A 2 -37.91 -28.51 38.14
CA SER A 2 -37.18 -29.07 37.00
C SER A 2 -38.04 -28.94 35.75
N LEU A 3 -37.55 -28.23 34.77
CA LEU A 3 -38.15 -28.14 33.44
C LEU A 3 -37.90 -29.46 32.69
N GLN A 4 -38.95 -30.24 32.50
CA GLN A 4 -38.96 -31.36 31.56
C GLN A 4 -39.03 -30.82 30.13
N ILE A 5 -37.97 -31.08 29.35
CA ILE A 5 -37.95 -30.82 27.91
C ILE A 5 -38.56 -32.05 27.23
N SER A 6 -39.72 -31.89 26.58
CA SER A 6 -40.35 -32.92 25.76
C SER A 6 -39.52 -33.20 24.50
N PRO A 7 -39.43 -34.47 24.05
CA PRO A 7 -38.65 -34.80 22.86
C PRO A 7 -39.34 -34.27 21.57
N ILE A 8 -38.55 -33.70 20.67
CA ILE A 8 -38.99 -33.31 19.34
C ILE A 8 -39.39 -34.56 18.55
N PRO A 9 -40.52 -34.57 17.83
CA PRO A 9 -40.94 -35.74 17.05
C PRO A 9 -39.96 -35.99 15.89
N ALA A 10 -39.56 -37.24 15.73
CA ALA A 10 -38.72 -37.70 14.64
C ALA A 10 -39.40 -37.48 13.29
N HIS A 11 -38.79 -36.73 12.41
CA HIS A 11 -39.16 -36.64 11.00
C HIS A 11 -38.88 -37.98 10.28
N PRO A 12 -39.69 -38.35 9.27
CA PRO A 12 -39.57 -39.63 8.58
C PRO A 12 -38.21 -39.74 7.89
N GLN A 13 -37.61 -40.90 8.09
CA GLN A 13 -36.32 -41.35 7.64
C GLN A 13 -36.13 -41.18 6.13
N GLY A 14 -35.29 -40.19 5.74
CA GLY A 14 -34.53 -40.30 4.52
C GLY A 14 -33.38 -41.27 4.81
N GLU A 15 -33.31 -42.37 4.12
CA GLU A 15 -32.29 -43.40 4.28
C GLU A 15 -30.89 -42.84 4.06
N CYS A 16 -30.17 -42.66 5.16
CA CYS A 16 -28.73 -42.36 5.13
C CYS A 16 -28.00 -43.71 5.11
N PHE A 17 -27.61 -44.17 3.93
CA PHE A 17 -26.80 -45.37 3.80
C PHE A 17 -25.35 -45.08 4.22
N LEU A 18 -25.03 -45.36 5.47
CA LEU A 18 -23.67 -45.48 5.95
C LEU A 18 -23.18 -46.91 5.67
N THR A 19 -22.52 -47.14 4.58
CA THR A 19 -21.72 -48.36 4.40
C THR A 19 -20.31 -48.08 4.88
N ALA A 20 -19.99 -48.59 6.06
CA ALA A 20 -18.65 -48.55 6.62
C ALA A 20 -17.77 -49.61 5.96
N ALA A 21 -17.09 -49.24 4.87
CA ALA A 21 -15.86 -49.88 4.43
C ALA A 21 -14.89 -48.74 4.13
N GLU A 22 -13.81 -48.65 4.91
CA GLU A 22 -12.69 -47.73 4.78
C GLU A 22 -12.93 -46.25 5.13
N GLY A 23 -13.77 -45.88 6.07
CA GLY A 23 -13.79 -44.53 6.66
C GLY A 23 -14.10 -43.37 5.69
N ARG A 24 -14.51 -43.60 4.45
CA ARG A 24 -14.96 -42.57 3.51
C ARG A 24 -16.49 -42.51 3.51
N VAL A 25 -17.02 -41.40 4.00
CA VAL A 25 -18.42 -41.05 3.80
C VAL A 25 -18.66 -40.81 2.31
N ILE A 26 -19.43 -41.66 1.64
CA ILE A 26 -19.86 -41.41 0.26
C ILE A 26 -20.98 -40.38 0.35
N LEU A 27 -20.65 -39.13 0.01
CA LEU A 27 -21.65 -38.06 -0.07
C LEU A 27 -22.57 -38.32 -1.29
N PRO A 28 -23.87 -38.03 -1.18
CA PRO A 28 -24.79 -38.12 -2.32
C PRO A 28 -24.34 -37.13 -3.41
N ALA A 29 -24.56 -37.45 -4.68
CA ALA A 29 -24.16 -36.61 -5.82
C ALA A 29 -24.85 -35.24 -5.77
N SER A 30 -26.04 -35.15 -5.18
CA SER A 30 -26.80 -33.92 -5.01
C SER A 30 -27.39 -33.86 -3.62
N ILE A 31 -27.32 -32.69 -2.98
CA ILE A 31 -27.86 -32.46 -1.64
C ILE A 31 -28.98 -31.42 -1.73
N PRO A 32 -30.21 -31.75 -1.30
CA PRO A 32 -31.28 -30.78 -1.22
C PRO A 32 -31.08 -29.87 0.00
N VAL A 33 -31.03 -28.58 -0.22
CA VAL A 33 -30.89 -27.53 0.82
C VAL A 33 -32.14 -26.67 0.83
N ASP A 34 -32.87 -26.69 1.96
CA ASP A 34 -34.02 -25.80 2.16
C ASP A 34 -33.50 -24.40 2.57
N THR A 35 -33.76 -23.42 1.72
CA THR A 35 -33.47 -22.00 1.99
C THR A 35 -34.75 -21.27 2.40
N ILE A 36 -34.62 -20.01 2.83
CA ILE A 36 -35.78 -19.14 3.15
C ILE A 36 -36.70 -18.99 1.94
N GLY A 37 -36.17 -18.94 0.72
CA GLY A 37 -36.96 -18.72 -0.49
C GLY A 37 -37.47 -19.99 -1.15
N ARG A 38 -36.67 -21.05 -1.19
CA ARG A 38 -37.01 -22.33 -1.86
C ARG A 38 -36.00 -23.42 -1.54
N ARG A 39 -36.34 -24.66 -1.90
CA ARG A 39 -35.41 -25.80 -1.93
C ARG A 39 -34.48 -25.68 -3.16
N ILE A 40 -33.17 -25.87 -2.91
CA ILE A 40 -32.13 -25.85 -3.94
C ILE A 40 -31.38 -27.19 -3.88
N GLN A 41 -31.15 -27.82 -5.03
CA GLN A 41 -30.27 -28.98 -5.16
C GLN A 41 -28.85 -28.49 -5.32
N VAL A 42 -27.93 -28.92 -4.45
CA VAL A 42 -26.53 -28.52 -4.45
C VAL A 42 -25.67 -29.68 -4.92
N GLU A 43 -24.86 -29.42 -5.94
CA GLU A 43 -23.88 -30.34 -6.51
C GLU A 43 -22.52 -29.66 -6.57
N TRP A 44 -21.44 -30.43 -6.42
CA TRP A 44 -20.07 -29.93 -6.56
C TRP A 44 -19.49 -30.40 -7.88
N ASP A 45 -18.86 -29.47 -8.63
CA ASP A 45 -18.06 -29.78 -9.79
C ASP A 45 -16.56 -29.51 -9.51
N PRO A 46 -15.80 -30.49 -8.97
CA PRO A 46 -14.42 -30.32 -8.57
C PRO A 46 -13.46 -30.17 -9.77
N ASP A 47 -13.92 -30.49 -10.97
CA ASP A 47 -13.10 -30.53 -12.17
C ASP A 47 -13.28 -29.32 -13.08
N ALA A 48 -14.31 -28.52 -12.84
CA ALA A 48 -14.56 -27.32 -13.61
C ALA A 48 -13.35 -26.36 -13.57
N PRO A 49 -12.81 -25.93 -14.72
CA PRO A 49 -11.73 -24.97 -14.77
C PRO A 49 -12.25 -23.54 -14.57
N VAL A 50 -12.60 -23.22 -13.34
CA VAL A 50 -13.18 -21.94 -12.94
C VAL A 50 -12.28 -21.17 -11.99
N THR A 51 -12.46 -19.84 -11.94
CA THR A 51 -11.79 -18.93 -11.00
C THR A 51 -12.75 -17.83 -10.56
N PRO A 52 -12.67 -17.37 -9.28
CA PRO A 52 -13.40 -16.20 -8.81
C PRO A 52 -12.73 -14.87 -9.26
N LEU A 53 -11.51 -14.92 -9.79
CA LEU A 53 -10.72 -13.75 -10.20
C LEU A 53 -10.65 -13.70 -11.76
N GLY A 54 -11.78 -13.80 -12.43
CA GLY A 54 -11.85 -13.96 -13.89
C GLY A 54 -11.24 -12.80 -14.67
N GLN A 55 -11.19 -11.60 -14.09
CA GLN A 55 -10.62 -10.41 -14.75
C GLN A 55 -9.09 -10.27 -14.53
N LEU A 56 -8.46 -11.15 -13.75
CA LEU A 56 -7.01 -11.14 -13.52
C LEU A 56 -6.18 -11.16 -14.81
N VAL A 57 -6.69 -11.76 -15.87
CA VAL A 57 -6.01 -11.85 -17.18
C VAL A 57 -5.58 -10.48 -17.72
N PHE A 58 -6.35 -9.41 -17.46
CA PHE A 58 -6.00 -8.06 -17.87
C PHE A 58 -4.83 -7.48 -17.06
N PHE A 59 -4.77 -7.80 -15.77
CA PHE A 59 -3.61 -7.45 -14.95
C PHE A 59 -2.36 -8.24 -15.38
N CYS A 60 -2.51 -9.51 -15.73
CA CYS A 60 -1.41 -10.30 -16.29
C CYS A 60 -0.91 -9.69 -17.62
N GLN A 61 -1.81 -9.23 -18.49
CA GLN A 61 -1.45 -8.53 -19.73
C GLN A 61 -0.68 -7.23 -19.45
N PHE A 62 -1.12 -6.43 -18.46
CA PHE A 62 -0.40 -5.23 -18.02
C PHE A 62 1.03 -5.54 -17.55
N LEU A 63 1.20 -6.56 -16.70
CA LEU A 63 2.52 -6.98 -16.23
C LEU A 63 3.41 -7.49 -17.37
N ALA A 64 2.82 -8.21 -18.33
CA ALA A 64 3.53 -8.74 -19.50
C ALA A 64 3.95 -7.60 -20.45
N ALA A 65 3.07 -6.63 -20.73
CA ALA A 65 3.38 -5.49 -21.58
C ALA A 65 4.56 -4.67 -21.04
N GLY A 66 4.59 -4.42 -19.71
CA GLY A 66 5.70 -3.74 -19.04
C GLY A 66 6.93 -4.60 -18.80
N GLY A 67 6.87 -5.92 -19.02
CA GLY A 67 7.96 -6.85 -18.72
C GLY A 67 8.28 -6.99 -17.23
N LEU A 68 7.41 -6.52 -16.36
CA LEU A 68 7.67 -6.36 -14.92
C LEU A 68 7.81 -7.70 -14.21
N TYR A 69 6.80 -8.55 -14.33
CA TYR A 69 6.75 -9.84 -13.62
C TYR A 69 7.83 -10.81 -14.11
N SER A 70 8.01 -10.94 -15.42
CA SER A 70 9.00 -11.87 -15.99
C SER A 70 10.42 -11.53 -15.57
N LYS A 71 10.77 -10.23 -15.55
CA LYS A 71 12.08 -9.75 -15.11
C LYS A 71 12.27 -9.93 -13.60
N TRP A 72 11.24 -9.64 -12.80
CA TRP A 72 11.25 -9.88 -11.36
C TRP A 72 11.49 -11.35 -11.00
N VAL A 73 10.86 -12.27 -11.72
CA VAL A 73 11.08 -13.73 -11.57
C VAL A 73 12.48 -14.13 -12.00
N ALA A 74 12.97 -13.63 -13.15
CA ALA A 74 14.28 -14.01 -13.69
C ALA A 74 15.45 -13.53 -12.81
N GLU A 75 15.30 -12.41 -12.15
CA GLU A 75 16.33 -11.81 -11.28
C GLU A 75 16.24 -12.28 -9.82
N CYS A 76 15.23 -13.08 -9.46
CA CYS A 76 15.05 -13.54 -8.09
C CYS A 76 16.24 -14.41 -7.65
N PRO A 77 16.91 -14.07 -6.54
CA PRO A 77 18.09 -14.80 -6.08
C PRO A 77 17.78 -16.14 -5.41
N LEU A 78 16.49 -16.48 -5.26
CA LEU A 78 16.04 -17.74 -4.66
C LEU A 78 16.65 -18.94 -5.37
N ARG A 79 17.30 -19.81 -4.64
CA ARG A 79 17.95 -21.02 -5.16
C ARG A 79 17.48 -22.25 -4.41
N TYR A 80 17.12 -23.27 -5.17
CA TYR A 80 16.75 -24.56 -4.64
C TYR A 80 17.74 -25.63 -5.09
N THR A 81 18.13 -26.49 -4.17
CA THR A 81 19.00 -27.65 -4.44
C THR A 81 18.22 -28.94 -4.63
N SER A 82 16.99 -29.01 -4.14
CA SER A 82 16.13 -30.19 -4.26
C SER A 82 15.46 -30.28 -5.63
N PRO A 83 15.45 -31.43 -6.28
CA PRO A 83 14.72 -31.63 -7.54
C PRO A 83 13.21 -31.50 -7.38
N ASN A 84 12.68 -31.68 -6.18
CA ASN A 84 11.25 -31.55 -5.88
C ASN A 84 10.86 -30.13 -5.40
N ALA A 85 11.79 -29.18 -5.46
CA ALA A 85 11.51 -27.82 -5.06
C ALA A 85 10.49 -27.15 -6.00
N PRO A 86 9.68 -26.21 -5.48
CA PRO A 86 8.77 -25.46 -6.32
C PRO A 86 9.55 -24.56 -7.28
N LYS A 87 9.01 -24.30 -8.46
CA LYS A 87 9.60 -23.32 -9.38
C LYS A 87 9.54 -21.92 -8.75
N ILE A 88 10.57 -21.11 -8.98
CA ILE A 88 10.61 -19.71 -8.49
C ILE A 88 9.36 -18.94 -8.92
N ARG A 89 8.94 -19.13 -10.17
CA ARG A 89 7.72 -18.52 -10.72
C ARG A 89 6.47 -18.91 -9.94
N ASP A 90 6.35 -20.16 -9.50
CA ASP A 90 5.21 -20.61 -8.69
C ASP A 90 5.20 -19.97 -7.30
N VAL A 91 6.38 -19.82 -6.68
CA VAL A 91 6.51 -19.14 -5.39
C VAL A 91 6.12 -17.66 -5.50
N LEU A 92 6.71 -16.95 -6.46
CA LEU A 92 6.46 -15.53 -6.64
C LEU A 92 5.03 -15.25 -7.14
N GLY A 93 4.51 -16.08 -8.03
CA GLY A 93 3.12 -15.98 -8.49
C GLY A 93 2.12 -16.27 -7.38
N THR A 94 2.43 -17.19 -6.45
CA THR A 94 1.59 -17.42 -5.27
C THR A 94 1.54 -16.18 -4.37
N TRP A 95 2.65 -15.43 -4.22
CA TRP A 95 2.66 -14.13 -3.55
C TRP A 95 1.73 -13.12 -4.25
N VAL A 96 1.84 -13.00 -5.57
CA VAL A 96 1.00 -12.08 -6.35
C VAL A 96 -0.48 -12.42 -6.18
N LEU A 97 -0.86 -13.68 -6.40
CA LEU A 97 -2.25 -14.14 -6.25
C LEU A 97 -2.74 -13.96 -4.81
N GLY A 98 -1.92 -14.28 -3.81
CA GLY A 98 -2.25 -14.11 -2.41
C GLY A 98 -2.53 -12.64 -2.06
N CYS A 99 -1.64 -11.72 -2.42
CA CYS A 99 -1.83 -10.30 -2.16
C CYS A 99 -3.09 -9.76 -2.87
N LEU A 100 -3.30 -10.11 -4.13
CA LEU A 100 -4.48 -9.68 -4.90
C LEU A 100 -5.78 -10.21 -4.30
N SER A 101 -5.78 -11.44 -3.78
CA SER A 101 -6.95 -12.05 -3.12
C SER A 101 -7.17 -11.54 -1.69
N GLY A 102 -6.38 -10.57 -1.21
CA GLY A 102 -6.50 -10.04 0.15
C GLY A 102 -5.96 -10.98 1.23
N ALA A 103 -5.08 -11.93 0.89
CA ALA A 103 -4.42 -12.76 1.90
C ALA A 103 -3.51 -11.91 2.79
N TRP A 104 -3.54 -12.18 4.07
CA TRP A 104 -2.70 -11.56 5.11
C TRP A 104 -1.98 -12.57 5.99
N ARG A 105 -2.20 -13.86 5.73
CA ARG A 105 -1.48 -14.97 6.38
C ARG A 105 -1.06 -15.99 5.32
N TYR A 106 0.03 -16.67 5.57
CA TYR A 106 0.49 -17.75 4.69
C TYR A 106 -0.58 -18.82 4.47
N ALA A 107 -1.35 -19.18 5.52
CA ALA A 107 -2.43 -20.16 5.43
C ALA A 107 -3.52 -19.80 4.41
N HIS A 108 -3.74 -18.51 4.15
CA HIS A 108 -4.80 -18.07 3.24
C HIS A 108 -4.56 -18.47 1.79
N VAL A 109 -3.28 -18.72 1.38
CA VAL A 109 -2.99 -19.16 0.01
C VAL A 109 -3.54 -20.55 -0.29
N THR A 110 -3.87 -21.33 0.74
CA THR A 110 -4.48 -22.65 0.58
C THR A 110 -5.82 -22.57 -0.18
N ALA A 111 -6.58 -21.49 0.02
CA ALA A 111 -7.84 -21.25 -0.69
C ALA A 111 -7.66 -21.05 -2.21
N LEU A 112 -6.45 -20.71 -2.66
CA LEU A 112 -6.13 -20.48 -4.07
C LEU A 112 -5.62 -21.74 -4.78
N ARG A 113 -5.31 -22.82 -4.06
CA ARG A 113 -4.68 -24.02 -4.63
C ARG A 113 -5.59 -24.82 -5.57
N GLY A 114 -6.89 -24.63 -5.45
CA GLY A 114 -7.88 -25.22 -6.35
C GLY A 114 -8.11 -24.43 -7.65
N ASP A 115 -7.59 -23.20 -7.75
CA ASP A 115 -7.73 -22.39 -8.95
C ASP A 115 -6.85 -22.95 -10.09
N LYS A 116 -7.49 -23.50 -11.13
CA LYS A 116 -6.82 -24.08 -12.30
C LYS A 116 -6.63 -23.05 -13.44
N VAL A 117 -7.12 -21.83 -13.29
CA VAL A 117 -7.17 -20.80 -14.35
C VAL A 117 -6.07 -19.75 -14.17
N ASN A 118 -6.06 -19.05 -13.04
CA ASN A 118 -5.19 -17.91 -12.80
C ASN A 118 -3.68 -18.23 -12.78
N PRO A 119 -3.22 -19.39 -12.28
CA PRO A 119 -1.81 -19.74 -12.38
C PRO A 119 -1.26 -19.70 -13.80
N GLN A 120 -2.07 -20.14 -14.79
CA GLN A 120 -1.67 -20.14 -16.20
C GLN A 120 -1.43 -18.71 -16.74
N GLY A 121 -2.23 -17.72 -16.31
CA GLY A 121 -2.06 -16.32 -16.70
C GLY A 121 -0.71 -15.73 -16.27
N LEU A 122 -0.14 -16.21 -15.16
CA LEU A 122 1.19 -15.85 -14.67
C LEU A 122 2.30 -16.82 -15.13
N GLY A 123 1.95 -17.81 -15.98
CA GLY A 123 2.87 -18.85 -16.44
C GLY A 123 3.34 -19.78 -15.33
N MET A 124 2.53 -19.96 -14.29
CA MET A 124 2.76 -20.88 -13.18
C MET A 124 2.24 -22.28 -13.52
N GLU A 125 2.83 -23.29 -12.89
CA GLU A 125 2.31 -24.65 -12.94
C GLU A 125 1.29 -24.90 -11.82
N LYS A 126 1.52 -24.29 -10.66
CA LYS A 126 0.65 -24.47 -9.48
C LYS A 126 0.81 -23.33 -8.48
N VAL A 127 -0.20 -23.16 -7.64
CA VAL A 127 -0.08 -22.41 -6.38
C VAL A 127 0.65 -23.29 -5.37
N VAL A 128 1.74 -22.77 -4.78
CA VAL A 128 2.53 -23.52 -3.79
C VAL A 128 1.80 -23.64 -2.44
N SER A 129 2.22 -24.59 -1.61
CA SER A 129 1.66 -24.72 -0.25
C SER A 129 2.08 -23.55 0.64
N GLU A 130 1.31 -23.31 1.71
CA GLU A 130 1.64 -22.29 2.72
C GLU A 130 3.02 -22.48 3.32
N ASP A 131 3.41 -23.74 3.59
CA ASP A 131 4.73 -24.07 4.11
C ASP A 131 5.84 -23.76 3.13
N SER A 132 5.65 -24.08 1.85
CA SER A 132 6.63 -23.74 0.81
C SER A 132 6.80 -22.22 0.70
N LEU A 133 5.68 -21.47 0.73
CA LEU A 133 5.71 -20.01 0.69
C LEU A 133 6.36 -19.42 1.94
N ARG A 134 6.03 -19.93 3.12
CA ARG A 134 6.56 -19.47 4.40
C ARG A 134 8.05 -19.76 4.58
N ARG A 135 8.56 -20.87 4.02
CA ARG A 135 9.98 -21.27 4.07
C ARG A 135 10.81 -20.68 2.95
N ALA A 136 10.18 -20.21 1.90
CA ALA A 136 10.88 -19.50 0.83
C ALA A 136 11.74 -18.36 1.42
N PHE A 137 12.92 -18.15 0.87
CA PHE A 137 13.89 -17.12 1.29
C PHE A 137 14.54 -17.35 2.68
N GLN A 138 14.32 -18.50 3.33
CA GLN A 138 14.85 -18.76 4.68
C GLN A 138 16.37 -18.81 4.71
N ASN A 139 16.98 -19.37 3.68
CA ASN A 139 18.41 -19.63 3.61
C ASN A 139 19.13 -18.72 2.58
N GLU A 140 18.43 -17.73 2.06
CA GLU A 140 18.99 -16.83 1.05
C GLU A 140 19.79 -15.68 1.68
N ASP A 141 20.76 -15.18 0.93
CA ASP A 141 21.53 -14.01 1.32
C ASP A 141 20.62 -12.78 1.44
N ARG A 142 20.55 -12.19 2.64
CA ARG A 142 19.73 -11.02 2.96
C ARG A 142 20.08 -9.80 2.10
N VAL A 143 21.37 -9.63 1.74
CA VAL A 143 21.84 -8.51 0.90
C VAL A 143 21.35 -8.69 -0.52
N ALA A 144 21.50 -9.89 -1.08
CA ALA A 144 21.00 -10.21 -2.42
C ALA A 144 19.48 -10.05 -2.53
N LEU A 145 18.73 -10.50 -1.52
CA LEU A 145 17.28 -10.31 -1.45
C LEU A 145 16.88 -8.83 -1.41
N ALA A 146 17.55 -8.04 -0.57
CA ALA A 146 17.28 -6.60 -0.47
C ALA A 146 17.60 -5.87 -1.79
N CYS A 147 18.73 -6.20 -2.42
CA CYS A 147 19.13 -5.64 -3.70
C CYS A 147 18.08 -5.95 -4.78
N TRP A 148 17.71 -7.21 -4.93
CA TRP A 148 16.70 -7.65 -5.90
C TRP A 148 15.36 -6.91 -5.73
N GLN A 149 14.88 -6.78 -4.49
CA GLN A 149 13.61 -6.10 -4.21
C GLN A 149 13.66 -4.61 -4.49
N LYS A 150 14.76 -3.95 -4.09
CA LYS A 150 14.96 -2.51 -4.34
C LYS A 150 15.08 -2.22 -5.84
N GLU A 151 15.76 -3.07 -6.60
CA GLU A 151 15.84 -2.95 -8.06
C GLU A 151 14.48 -3.18 -8.75
N ALA A 152 13.69 -4.13 -8.27
CA ALA A 152 12.35 -4.37 -8.78
C ALA A 152 11.39 -3.19 -8.51
N LEU A 153 11.43 -2.62 -7.30
CA LEU A 153 10.69 -1.42 -6.95
C LEU A 153 11.12 -0.25 -7.83
N LEU A 154 12.44 0.04 -7.91
CA LEU A 154 12.98 1.13 -8.74
C LEU A 154 12.51 1.02 -10.19
N ARG A 155 12.61 -0.16 -10.78
CA ARG A 155 12.15 -0.41 -12.16
C ARG A 155 10.67 -0.09 -12.33
N THR A 156 9.87 -0.39 -11.31
CA THR A 156 8.43 -0.12 -11.34
C THR A 156 8.14 1.37 -11.44
N TYR A 157 8.82 2.21 -10.66
CA TYR A 157 8.49 3.64 -10.56
C TYR A 157 9.47 4.59 -11.28
N ALA A 158 10.59 4.09 -11.79
CA ALA A 158 11.62 4.94 -12.40
C ALA A 158 11.10 5.97 -13.44
N PRO A 159 10.16 5.62 -14.34
CA PRO A 159 9.66 6.61 -15.31
C PRO A 159 8.92 7.79 -14.66
N ALA A 160 8.32 7.59 -13.47
CA ALA A 160 7.66 8.70 -12.77
C ALA A 160 8.66 9.73 -12.21
N LEU A 161 9.91 9.35 -12.01
CA LEU A 161 10.95 10.22 -11.45
C LEU A 161 11.56 11.20 -12.49
N GLU A 162 11.16 11.08 -13.75
CA GLU A 162 11.57 11.99 -14.82
C GLU A 162 10.84 13.35 -14.74
N GLN A 163 9.83 13.46 -13.86
CA GLN A 163 9.08 14.68 -13.58
C GLN A 163 9.29 15.12 -12.13
N PRO A 164 9.07 16.39 -11.76
CA PRO A 164 9.12 16.82 -10.37
C PRO A 164 8.16 16.02 -9.51
N TRP A 165 8.64 15.43 -8.43
CA TRP A 165 7.85 14.62 -7.52
C TRP A 165 8.16 14.90 -6.05
N ILE A 166 7.27 14.49 -5.17
CA ILE A 166 7.35 14.71 -3.73
C ILE A 166 7.60 13.37 -3.05
N ALA A 167 8.66 13.31 -2.25
CA ALA A 167 8.92 12.18 -1.38
C ALA A 167 8.25 12.39 -0.01
N ASP A 168 7.43 11.44 0.41
CA ASP A 168 6.93 11.37 1.78
C ASP A 168 7.66 10.31 2.57
N LEU A 169 8.21 10.73 3.70
CA LEU A 169 8.80 9.86 4.69
C LEU A 169 7.77 9.60 5.79
N ASP A 170 7.58 8.34 6.13
CA ASP A 170 6.75 7.98 7.27
C ASP A 170 7.16 6.62 7.86
N VAL A 171 6.70 6.38 9.08
CA VAL A 171 6.90 5.14 9.80
C VAL A 171 5.56 4.61 10.28
N THR A 172 5.29 3.37 9.92
CA THR A 172 4.11 2.69 10.45
C THR A 172 4.51 1.53 11.35
N VAL A 173 3.71 1.29 12.40
CA VAL A 173 4.01 0.27 13.41
C VAL A 173 3.10 -0.95 13.21
N LYS A 174 3.71 -2.13 13.21
CA LYS A 174 3.02 -3.42 13.19
C LYS A 174 3.15 -4.09 14.56
N PRO A 175 2.05 -4.21 15.34
CA PRO A 175 2.07 -4.94 16.61
C PRO A 175 2.40 -6.42 16.39
N ILE A 176 3.24 -6.98 17.26
CA ILE A 176 3.65 -8.38 17.24
C ILE A 176 3.14 -9.07 18.49
N TYR A 177 2.58 -10.28 18.33
CA TYR A 177 1.95 -11.04 19.42
C TYR A 177 2.76 -12.30 19.81
N GLY A 178 3.92 -12.52 19.20
CA GLY A 178 4.80 -13.64 19.47
C GLY A 178 6.23 -13.17 19.70
N HIS A 179 7.16 -14.14 19.73
CA HIS A 179 8.60 -13.92 19.96
C HIS A 179 9.35 -13.88 18.62
N GLN A 180 9.05 -12.88 17.78
CA GLN A 180 9.74 -12.66 16.53
C GLN A 180 11.02 -11.84 16.75
N GLU A 181 12.05 -12.08 15.93
CA GLU A 181 13.27 -11.27 15.89
C GLU A 181 12.89 -9.80 15.65
N GLY A 182 13.47 -8.87 16.40
CA GLY A 182 13.20 -7.44 16.30
C GLY A 182 11.85 -6.99 16.86
N ALA A 183 11.05 -7.88 17.47
CA ALA A 183 9.83 -7.53 18.15
C ALA A 183 10.13 -6.87 19.51
N ASP A 184 10.41 -5.58 19.49
CA ASP A 184 10.78 -4.81 20.66
C ASP A 184 9.67 -3.80 21.04
N ILE A 185 9.65 -3.42 22.32
CA ILE A 185 8.76 -2.36 22.82
C ILE A 185 9.35 -1.00 22.41
N GLY A 186 8.56 -0.23 21.66
CA GLY A 186 8.90 1.11 21.21
C GLY A 186 7.67 2.00 21.15
N TYR A 187 7.74 3.07 20.37
CA TYR A 187 6.61 3.97 20.18
C TYR A 187 5.50 3.24 19.39
N ASN A 188 4.37 3.03 20.06
CA ASN A 188 3.18 2.44 19.47
C ASN A 188 1.94 3.17 20.00
N PRO A 189 1.40 4.15 19.26
CA PRO A 189 0.29 4.98 19.76
C PRO A 189 -1.03 4.20 19.91
N HIS A 190 -1.23 3.12 19.15
CA HIS A 190 -2.45 2.32 19.19
C HIS A 190 -2.42 1.23 20.28
N LYS A 191 -1.24 0.70 20.60
CA LYS A 191 -1.06 -0.37 21.59
C LYS A 191 0.22 -0.12 22.40
N PRO A 192 0.21 0.86 23.33
CA PRO A 192 1.36 1.16 24.18
C PRO A 192 1.87 -0.08 24.92
N GLY A 193 3.20 -0.25 25.01
CA GLY A 193 3.83 -1.38 25.68
C GLY A 193 3.79 -2.71 24.91
N ARG A 194 3.19 -2.77 23.70
CA ARG A 194 3.20 -3.98 22.87
C ARG A 194 4.46 -4.02 22.00
N PRO A 195 5.20 -5.16 21.98
CA PRO A 195 6.27 -5.39 21.02
C PRO A 195 5.80 -5.20 19.59
N SER A 196 6.63 -4.63 18.74
CA SER A 196 6.27 -4.27 17.38
C SER A 196 7.46 -4.30 16.43
N HIS A 197 7.18 -4.29 15.13
CA HIS A 197 8.11 -3.90 14.08
C HIS A 197 7.78 -2.49 13.59
N ALA A 198 8.80 -1.70 13.27
CA ALA A 198 8.67 -0.39 12.62
C ALA A 198 8.92 -0.54 11.12
N TYR A 199 7.99 -0.09 10.30
CA TYR A 199 8.07 -0.10 8.83
C TYR A 199 8.39 1.32 8.37
N HIS A 200 9.66 1.57 8.06
CA HIS A 200 10.13 2.84 7.52
C HIS A 200 9.92 2.85 6.01
N THR A 201 9.34 3.90 5.49
CA THR A 201 8.94 3.95 4.10
C THR A 201 9.25 5.28 3.44
N VAL A 202 9.44 5.22 2.13
CA VAL A 202 9.48 6.38 1.25
C VAL A 202 8.39 6.21 0.20
N PHE A 203 7.50 7.18 0.08
CA PHE A 203 6.42 7.18 -0.92
C PHE A 203 6.59 8.30 -1.95
N LEU A 204 6.25 8.01 -3.19
CA LEU A 204 5.91 9.03 -4.18
C LEU A 204 4.46 9.43 -3.91
N ARG A 205 4.28 10.64 -3.35
CA ARG A 205 3.01 11.12 -2.80
C ARG A 205 1.86 11.07 -3.80
N THR A 206 1.99 11.78 -4.90
CA THR A 206 0.90 12.03 -5.86
C THR A 206 0.27 10.75 -6.40
N LEU A 207 1.05 9.70 -6.52
CA LEU A 207 0.62 8.41 -7.07
C LEU A 207 0.43 7.34 -6.00
N ARG A 208 0.74 7.63 -4.73
CA ARG A 208 0.71 6.66 -3.62
C ARG A 208 1.54 5.41 -3.93
N VAL A 209 2.72 5.58 -4.53
CA VAL A 209 3.62 4.48 -4.89
C VAL A 209 4.71 4.33 -3.84
N ALA A 210 4.87 3.15 -3.27
CA ALA A 210 5.95 2.84 -2.34
C ALA A 210 7.28 2.73 -3.09
N LEU A 211 8.23 3.58 -2.75
CA LEU A 211 9.57 3.59 -3.36
C LEU A 211 10.55 2.70 -2.61
N ASP A 212 10.46 2.70 -1.30
CA ASP A 212 11.28 1.85 -0.42
C ASP A 212 10.50 1.48 0.85
N VAL A 213 10.80 0.30 1.37
CA VAL A 213 10.25 -0.22 2.62
C VAL A 213 11.39 -0.89 3.39
N ASP A 214 11.57 -0.50 4.66
CA ASP A 214 12.55 -1.11 5.56
C ASP A 214 11.89 -1.50 6.88
N VAL A 215 11.94 -2.77 7.22
CA VAL A 215 11.36 -3.33 8.44
C VAL A 215 12.43 -3.43 9.51
N ARG A 216 12.23 -2.69 10.59
CA ARG A 216 13.17 -2.59 11.72
C ARG A 216 12.53 -3.03 13.03
N SER A 217 13.37 -3.13 14.05
CA SER A 217 12.90 -3.31 15.42
C SER A 217 11.95 -2.19 15.85
N GLY A 218 10.92 -2.52 16.64
CA GLY A 218 9.95 -1.55 17.12
C GLY A 218 10.52 -0.42 17.97
N LYS A 219 11.73 -0.57 18.52
CA LYS A 219 12.45 0.48 19.27
C LYS A 219 13.27 1.42 18.38
N GLU A 220 13.42 1.12 17.10
CA GLU A 220 14.19 1.94 16.18
C GLU A 220 13.36 3.13 15.67
N HIS A 221 13.72 4.34 16.11
CA HIS A 221 13.01 5.56 15.79
C HIS A 221 13.27 6.03 14.34
N ALA A 222 12.25 6.61 13.72
CA ALA A 222 12.30 7.21 12.39
C ALA A 222 13.51 8.11 12.18
N ALA A 223 13.78 8.99 13.16
CA ALA A 223 14.84 10.00 13.09
C ALA A 223 16.27 9.45 13.02
N MET A 224 16.51 8.24 13.53
CA MET A 224 17.85 7.67 13.62
C MET A 224 18.12 6.62 12.52
N HIS A 225 17.11 5.83 12.18
CA HIS A 225 17.28 4.62 11.36
C HIS A 225 16.67 4.73 9.97
N GLY A 226 15.63 5.55 9.76
CA GLY A 226 15.04 5.79 8.45
C GLY A 226 15.94 6.54 7.47
N LEU A 227 16.99 7.23 7.98
CA LEU A 227 17.90 8.03 7.16
C LEU A 227 18.79 7.19 6.24
N SER A 228 19.30 6.06 6.73
CA SER A 228 20.17 5.21 5.93
C SER A 228 19.47 4.69 4.67
N ASN A 229 18.19 4.39 4.76
CA ASN A 229 17.39 3.94 3.62
C ASN A 229 17.09 5.07 2.64
N LEU A 230 16.74 6.24 3.16
CA LEU A 230 16.52 7.42 2.33
C LEU A 230 17.76 7.71 1.50
N TRP A 231 18.94 7.75 2.13
CA TRP A 231 20.17 8.05 1.42
C TRP A 231 20.60 6.90 0.50
N SER A 232 20.38 5.65 0.88
CA SER A 232 20.58 4.51 -0.03
C SER A 232 19.68 4.58 -1.27
N LEU A 233 18.46 5.08 -1.15
CA LEU A 233 17.60 5.36 -2.31
C LEU A 233 18.16 6.52 -3.13
N TRP A 234 18.54 7.64 -2.48
CA TRP A 234 19.14 8.81 -3.13
C TRP A 234 20.39 8.50 -3.96
N ASP A 235 21.27 7.65 -3.41
CA ASP A 235 22.53 7.28 -4.07
C ASP A 235 22.30 6.44 -5.35
N ARG A 236 21.11 5.84 -5.48
CA ARG A 236 20.71 5.11 -6.70
C ARG A 236 20.03 5.98 -7.74
N LEU A 237 19.63 7.20 -7.37
CA LEU A 237 18.96 8.14 -8.26
C LEU A 237 19.97 9.14 -8.85
N THR A 238 19.85 9.38 -10.15
CA THR A 238 20.57 10.51 -10.77
C THR A 238 20.05 11.84 -10.22
N PRO A 239 20.83 12.93 -10.26
CA PRO A 239 20.36 14.23 -9.77
C PRO A 239 19.00 14.67 -10.33
N GLY A 240 18.72 14.40 -11.60
CA GLY A 240 17.45 14.74 -12.25
C GLY A 240 16.27 13.86 -11.82
N GLN A 241 16.54 12.74 -11.18
CA GLN A 241 15.50 11.83 -10.65
C GLN A 241 15.19 12.05 -9.17
N ARG A 242 15.93 12.93 -8.49
CA ARG A 242 15.72 13.22 -7.06
C ARG A 242 14.43 13.99 -6.86
N PRO A 243 13.74 13.83 -5.70
CA PRO A 243 12.50 14.57 -5.46
C PRO A 243 12.75 16.07 -5.38
N TRP A 244 11.76 16.82 -5.84
CA TRP A 244 11.75 18.27 -5.65
C TRP A 244 11.78 18.64 -4.17
N VAL A 245 11.02 17.94 -3.33
CA VAL A 245 10.96 18.15 -1.88
C VAL A 245 10.75 16.83 -1.13
N VAL A 246 11.35 16.75 0.05
CA VAL A 246 11.12 15.66 1.02
C VAL A 246 10.20 16.17 2.11
N CYS A 247 9.13 15.45 2.38
CA CYS A 247 8.19 15.75 3.44
C CYS A 247 8.20 14.64 4.50
N GLY A 248 7.85 14.99 5.74
CA GLY A 248 7.75 14.04 6.82
C GLY A 248 6.97 14.59 8.00
N ASP A 249 6.56 13.70 8.89
CA ASP A 249 5.88 14.03 10.14
C ASP A 249 6.84 14.64 11.18
N ALA A 250 6.36 14.81 12.42
CA ALA A 250 7.15 15.36 13.51
C ALA A 250 8.33 14.47 13.96
N GLY A 251 8.42 13.24 13.49
CA GLY A 251 9.57 12.36 13.70
C GLY A 251 10.78 12.75 12.86
N TYR A 252 10.56 13.43 11.75
CA TYR A 252 11.59 13.79 10.76
C TYR A 252 12.10 15.23 10.90
N GLY A 253 11.40 16.11 11.59
CA GLY A 253 11.83 17.49 11.84
C GLY A 253 12.97 17.60 12.86
N ASN A 254 14.10 16.96 12.62
CA ASN A 254 15.26 16.92 13.50
C ASN A 254 16.53 17.44 12.81
N GLU A 255 17.51 17.87 13.62
CA GLU A 255 18.75 18.48 13.12
C GLU A 255 19.48 17.60 12.12
N ARG A 256 19.63 16.32 12.42
CA ARG A 256 20.43 15.42 11.59
C ARG A 256 19.87 15.34 10.17
N LEU A 257 18.55 15.09 10.02
CA LEU A 257 17.94 14.98 8.69
C LEU A 257 17.98 16.32 7.93
N MET A 258 17.66 17.43 8.62
CA MET A 258 17.66 18.75 7.99
C MET A 258 19.07 19.15 7.50
N SER A 259 20.09 18.98 8.34
CA SER A 259 21.49 19.25 7.95
C SER A 259 21.98 18.35 6.83
N GLU A 260 21.59 17.07 6.82
CA GLU A 260 21.93 16.16 5.74
C GLU A 260 21.19 16.51 4.44
N CYS A 261 19.94 17.00 4.49
CA CYS A 261 19.23 17.55 3.34
C CYS A 261 19.93 18.83 2.81
N GLU A 262 20.28 19.73 3.71
CA GLU A 262 20.97 20.99 3.38
C GLU A 262 22.34 20.72 2.70
N ALA A 263 23.12 19.78 3.26
CA ALA A 263 24.40 19.36 2.67
C ALA A 263 24.27 18.74 1.26
N ARG A 264 23.11 18.15 0.96
CA ARG A 264 22.80 17.55 -0.36
C ARG A 264 22.01 18.47 -1.28
N VAL A 265 21.78 19.71 -0.87
CA VAL A 265 20.93 20.68 -1.60
C VAL A 265 19.52 20.13 -1.85
N GLN A 266 19.01 19.30 -0.92
CA GLN A 266 17.68 18.71 -0.97
C GLN A 266 16.69 19.55 -0.20
N LYS A 267 15.64 20.04 -0.87
CA LYS A 267 14.55 20.78 -0.22
C LYS A 267 13.70 19.88 0.66
N TYR A 268 13.19 20.44 1.77
CA TYR A 268 12.39 19.70 2.73
C TYR A 268 11.24 20.54 3.33
N LEU A 269 10.22 19.83 3.84
CA LEU A 269 9.11 20.36 4.61
C LEU A 269 8.72 19.34 5.69
N PHE A 270 9.03 19.63 6.97
CA PHE A 270 8.78 18.73 8.08
C PHE A 270 7.91 19.38 9.14
N ARG A 271 7.01 18.61 9.76
CA ARG A 271 6.30 19.05 10.95
C ARG A 271 7.26 19.10 12.13
N GLN A 272 7.04 20.07 13.03
CA GLN A 272 7.76 20.16 14.29
C GLN A 272 6.93 19.62 15.45
N ARG A 273 7.61 18.98 16.40
CA ARG A 273 7.00 18.61 17.68
C ARG A 273 6.76 19.86 18.51
N SER A 274 5.71 19.80 19.34
CA SER A 274 5.47 20.82 20.35
C SER A 274 6.59 20.77 21.40
N THR A 275 7.35 21.86 21.52
CA THR A 275 8.42 22.05 22.50
C THR A 275 8.30 23.45 23.07
N THR A 276 8.97 23.72 24.19
CA THR A 276 8.97 25.07 24.83
C THR A 276 9.38 26.17 23.86
N LYS A 277 10.43 25.94 23.04
CA LYS A 277 10.89 26.95 22.07
C LYS A 277 9.91 27.11 20.88
N VAL A 278 9.24 26.06 20.46
CA VAL A 278 8.14 26.15 19.48
C VAL A 278 7.00 26.97 20.06
N GLY A 279 6.61 26.72 21.32
CA GLY A 279 5.59 27.51 22.00
C GLY A 279 5.98 29.00 22.16
N GLN A 280 7.26 29.29 22.44
CA GLN A 280 7.77 30.67 22.48
C GLN A 280 7.67 31.37 21.12
N LEU A 281 8.00 30.68 20.02
CA LEU A 281 7.81 31.23 18.67
C LEU A 281 6.34 31.53 18.40
N VAL A 282 5.42 30.60 18.71
CA VAL A 282 3.97 30.82 18.53
C VAL A 282 3.53 32.06 19.32
N LYS A 283 3.89 32.18 20.61
CA LYS A 283 3.56 33.36 21.45
C LYS A 283 4.10 34.67 20.86
N LEU A 284 5.34 34.65 20.35
CA LEU A 284 5.95 35.82 19.71
C LEU A 284 5.15 36.23 18.45
N LEU A 285 4.72 35.28 17.63
CA LEU A 285 3.94 35.56 16.43
C LEU A 285 2.52 36.04 16.78
N GLU A 286 1.91 35.53 17.85
CA GLU A 286 0.64 36.04 18.37
C GLU A 286 0.75 37.51 18.79
N GLN A 287 1.79 37.87 19.51
CA GLN A 287 2.05 39.24 19.96
C GLN A 287 2.37 40.18 18.79
N ARG A 288 3.14 39.68 17.81
CA ARG A 288 3.52 40.49 16.63
C ARG A 288 2.32 40.74 15.71
N GLY A 289 1.36 39.82 15.68
CA GLY A 289 0.25 39.85 14.71
C GLY A 289 0.73 39.54 13.28
N GLY A 290 -0.03 40.02 12.28
CA GLY A 290 0.33 39.87 10.88
C GLY A 290 -0.01 38.47 10.32
N TRP A 291 -1.03 37.82 10.88
CA TRP A 291 -1.54 36.56 10.40
C TRP A 291 -2.21 36.75 9.03
N GLN A 292 -1.77 35.98 8.04
CA GLN A 292 -2.32 35.97 6.70
C GLN A 292 -3.47 34.96 6.62
N PRO A 293 -4.68 35.38 6.17
CA PRO A 293 -5.76 34.44 5.96
C PRO A 293 -5.41 33.46 4.83
N LEU A 294 -5.69 32.17 5.05
CA LEU A 294 -5.49 31.08 4.11
C LEU A 294 -6.85 30.40 3.82
N LEU A 295 -6.84 29.20 3.24
CA LEU A 295 -8.07 28.48 2.95
C LEU A 295 -8.64 27.76 4.18
N ASP A 296 -9.94 27.47 4.15
CA ASP A 296 -10.66 26.66 5.16
C ASP A 296 -10.54 27.18 6.60
N GLY A 297 -10.51 28.50 6.78
CA GLY A 297 -10.42 29.14 8.10
C GLY A 297 -9.04 29.03 8.76
N TRP A 298 -8.02 28.62 8.02
CA TRP A 298 -6.64 28.67 8.47
C TRP A 298 -6.04 30.05 8.27
N GLU A 299 -5.13 30.39 9.14
CA GLU A 299 -4.26 31.57 9.06
C GLU A 299 -2.80 31.12 9.17
N GLY A 300 -1.91 31.79 8.47
CA GLY A 300 -0.49 31.50 8.46
C GLY A 300 0.38 32.67 8.86
N ASN A 301 1.48 32.36 9.53
CA ASN A 301 2.55 33.31 9.83
C ASN A 301 3.90 32.59 9.75
N GLU A 302 4.99 33.34 9.71
CA GLU A 302 6.33 32.73 9.62
C GLU A 302 7.34 33.42 10.53
N GLY A 303 8.36 32.67 10.91
CA GLY A 303 9.47 33.15 11.70
C GLY A 303 10.70 32.26 11.55
N LEU A 304 11.72 32.55 12.33
CA LEU A 304 12.93 31.75 12.40
C LEU A 304 12.96 31.00 13.72
N LEU A 305 13.16 29.68 13.68
CA LEU A 305 13.29 28.82 14.84
C LEU A 305 14.68 28.22 14.94
N GLN A 306 15.23 28.17 16.14
CA GLN A 306 16.41 27.39 16.46
C GLN A 306 16.18 26.62 17.76
N LEU A 307 15.99 25.30 17.65
CA LEU A 307 15.86 24.44 18.81
C LEU A 307 17.24 24.16 19.44
N THR A 308 17.23 23.66 20.66
CA THR A 308 18.47 23.17 21.29
C THR A 308 19.06 22.05 20.47
N GLY A 309 20.34 22.14 20.16
CA GLY A 309 21.05 21.19 19.29
C GLY A 309 20.95 21.48 17.79
N TRP A 310 20.25 22.53 17.37
CA TRP A 310 20.28 22.99 15.99
C TRP A 310 21.47 23.90 15.73
N THR A 311 22.16 23.66 14.62
CA THR A 311 23.34 24.44 14.23
C THR A 311 23.00 25.83 13.72
N CYS A 312 21.79 26.01 13.14
CA CYS A 312 21.36 27.31 12.60
C CYS A 312 19.87 27.56 12.83
N LYS A 313 19.44 28.81 12.59
CA LYS A 313 18.02 29.18 12.53
C LYS A 313 17.45 28.74 11.18
N ARG A 314 16.23 28.15 11.21
CA ARG A 314 15.53 27.71 10.01
C ARG A 314 14.17 28.37 9.87
N ARG A 315 13.75 28.62 8.63
CA ARG A 315 12.43 29.13 8.29
C ARG A 315 11.36 28.20 8.85
N THR A 316 10.44 28.77 9.60
CA THR A 316 9.40 28.02 10.29
C THR A 316 8.06 28.68 10.02
N ILE A 317 7.13 27.88 9.52
CA ILE A 317 5.75 28.29 9.23
C ILE A 317 4.87 27.87 10.40
N VAL A 318 4.04 28.79 10.87
CA VAL A 318 3.03 28.50 11.88
C VAL A 318 1.66 28.70 11.26
N LEU A 319 0.90 27.64 11.19
CA LEU A 319 -0.49 27.63 10.75
C LEU A 319 -1.37 27.55 11.99
N ARG A 320 -2.47 28.33 12.03
CA ARG A 320 -3.47 28.23 13.10
C ARG A 320 -4.88 28.22 12.53
N ARG A 321 -5.79 27.56 13.24
CA ARG A 321 -7.21 27.59 12.92
C ARG A 321 -8.02 27.67 14.22
N LYS A 322 -9.07 28.51 14.23
CA LYS A 322 -9.99 28.61 15.36
C LYS A 322 -10.75 27.28 15.52
N ARG A 323 -10.75 26.75 16.74
CA ARG A 323 -11.56 25.55 17.05
C ARG A 323 -13.04 25.95 17.18
N PRO A 324 -13.99 25.10 16.71
CA PRO A 324 -15.40 25.28 16.95
C PRO A 324 -15.70 25.27 18.46
N GLU A 325 -16.60 26.10 18.93
CA GLU A 325 -16.97 26.17 20.37
C GLU A 325 -17.51 24.83 20.91
N SER A 326 -18.13 24.02 20.07
CA SER A 326 -18.61 22.67 20.40
C SER A 326 -17.49 21.67 20.69
N ALA A 327 -16.24 21.95 20.28
CA ALA A 327 -15.07 21.10 20.55
C ALA A 327 -14.32 21.51 21.83
N VAL A 328 -14.76 22.55 22.49
CA VAL A 328 -14.24 23.01 23.81
C VAL A 328 -15.01 22.31 24.93
N GLY A 329 -15.15 21.00 24.85
CA GLY A 329 -15.55 20.15 25.96
C GLY A 329 -14.35 19.93 26.88
N LEU A 330 -14.56 20.04 28.16
CA LEU A 330 -13.78 19.79 29.38
C LEU A 330 -12.51 18.86 29.31
N GLU A 331 -11.98 18.56 28.17
CA GLU A 331 -10.70 17.88 28.03
C GLU A 331 -9.57 18.89 28.22
N LYS A 332 -8.75 18.66 29.25
CA LYS A 332 -7.48 19.36 29.49
C LYS A 332 -6.65 19.30 28.19
N LEU A 333 -6.66 20.39 27.43
CA LEU A 333 -5.79 20.51 26.27
C LEU A 333 -4.34 20.49 26.74
N PRO A 334 -3.49 19.53 26.27
CA PRO A 334 -2.06 19.68 26.48
C PRO A 334 -1.63 20.88 25.65
N LEU A 335 -1.43 22.00 26.31
CA LEU A 335 -0.77 23.13 25.70
C LEU A 335 0.65 22.75 25.31
N LEU A 336 1.17 23.49 24.34
CA LEU A 336 2.53 23.39 23.81
C LEU A 336 3.65 23.33 24.89
N THR A 337 3.32 23.45 26.18
CA THR A 337 4.28 23.51 27.29
C THR A 337 4.09 22.45 28.38
N GLY A 338 3.10 21.55 28.26
CA GLY A 338 2.86 20.52 29.30
C GLY A 338 2.39 21.08 30.67
N GLN A 339 2.08 22.36 30.77
CA GLN A 339 1.51 22.98 31.99
C GLN A 339 0.00 23.12 31.84
N GLU A 340 -0.73 22.89 32.94
CA GLU A 340 -2.16 23.17 33.05
C GLU A 340 -2.39 24.66 32.82
N VAL A 341 -3.36 24.98 31.93
CA VAL A 341 -3.69 26.37 31.63
C VAL A 341 -5.01 26.74 32.26
N GLU A 342 -4.97 27.86 32.96
CA GLU A 342 -6.15 28.62 33.40
C GLU A 342 -7.07 28.91 32.20
N LEU A 343 -8.37 28.83 32.43
CA LEU A 343 -9.44 29.20 31.49
C LEU A 343 -9.23 30.64 31.01
N VAL A 344 -8.62 30.78 29.84
CA VAL A 344 -8.52 32.08 29.16
C VAL A 344 -9.79 32.28 28.36
N SER A 345 -10.53 33.34 28.67
CA SER A 345 -11.66 33.81 27.89
C SER A 345 -11.18 34.34 26.53
N GLY A 346 -11.20 33.48 25.50
CA GLY A 346 -10.78 33.85 24.15
C GLY A 346 -10.87 32.69 23.16
N PRO A 347 -10.76 32.93 21.84
CA PRO A 347 -10.80 31.87 20.85
C PRO A 347 -9.64 30.89 21.03
N VAL A 348 -9.96 29.61 21.14
CA VAL A 348 -8.97 28.52 21.21
C VAL A 348 -8.53 28.17 19.80
N TYR A 349 -7.22 28.19 19.54
CA TYR A 349 -6.63 27.82 18.26
C TYR A 349 -5.95 26.46 18.32
N GLU A 350 -6.05 25.70 17.24
CA GLU A 350 -5.13 24.60 16.96
C GLU A 350 -3.95 25.12 16.12
N TYR A 351 -2.76 24.57 16.34
CA TYR A 351 -1.54 25.00 15.66
C TYR A 351 -0.86 23.84 14.95
N VAL A 352 -0.34 24.11 13.76
CA VAL A 352 0.59 23.25 13.03
C VAL A 352 1.86 24.04 12.75
N VAL A 353 3.00 23.50 13.17
CA VAL A 353 4.30 24.18 13.00
C VAL A 353 5.15 23.34 12.04
N LEU A 354 5.63 23.98 10.98
CA LEU A 354 6.40 23.35 9.91
C LEU A 354 7.75 24.05 9.78
N VAL A 355 8.82 23.27 9.65
CA VAL A 355 10.16 23.77 9.30
C VAL A 355 10.46 23.42 7.84
N THR A 356 11.07 24.35 7.11
CA THR A 356 11.28 24.18 5.69
C THR A 356 12.51 24.92 5.17
N SER A 357 13.09 24.39 4.08
CA SER A 357 14.07 25.07 3.23
C SER A 357 13.46 25.64 1.94
N LEU A 358 12.13 25.50 1.77
CA LEU A 358 11.39 26.04 0.63
C LEU A 358 11.17 27.56 0.79
N GLU A 359 11.11 28.27 -0.34
CA GLU A 359 10.89 29.72 -0.39
C GLU A 359 9.43 30.08 -0.76
N GLU A 360 8.62 29.08 -1.10
CA GLU A 360 7.21 29.22 -1.49
C GLU A 360 6.40 29.97 -0.45
N ASN A 361 5.28 30.57 -0.86
CA ASN A 361 4.36 31.30 0.01
C ASN A 361 3.63 30.37 0.98
N LEU A 362 3.02 30.95 2.02
CA LEU A 362 2.34 30.21 3.10
C LEU A 362 1.22 29.31 2.60
N LEU A 363 0.45 29.78 1.61
CA LEU A 363 -0.66 29.01 1.04
C LEU A 363 -0.16 27.75 0.33
N SER A 364 0.85 27.87 -0.50
CA SER A 364 1.49 26.75 -1.20
C SER A 364 2.07 25.74 -0.22
N LEU A 365 2.75 26.20 0.85
CA LEU A 365 3.32 25.32 1.87
C LEU A 365 2.24 24.60 2.68
N MET A 366 1.14 25.28 3.00
CA MET A 366 -0.01 24.66 3.66
C MET A 366 -0.62 23.56 2.78
N HIS A 367 -0.86 23.84 1.51
CA HIS A 367 -1.38 22.85 0.55
C HIS A 367 -0.45 21.65 0.44
N LEU A 368 0.85 21.90 0.25
CA LEU A 368 1.87 20.88 0.16
C LEU A 368 1.88 19.98 1.40
N TYR A 369 1.74 20.54 2.59
CA TYR A 369 1.69 19.76 3.82
C TYR A 369 0.39 18.97 3.97
N ARG A 370 -0.77 19.58 3.68
CA ARG A 370 -2.09 18.93 3.80
C ARG A 370 -2.26 17.71 2.90
N GLN A 371 -1.66 17.73 1.72
CA GLN A 371 -1.67 16.58 0.80
C GLN A 371 -1.00 15.32 1.37
N ARG A 372 -0.30 15.39 2.52
CA ARG A 372 0.22 14.20 3.22
C ARG A 372 -0.87 13.23 3.67
N ALA A 373 -2.09 13.69 3.91
CA ALA A 373 -3.23 12.82 4.23
C ALA A 373 -3.45 11.71 3.19
N ASP A 374 -3.09 11.95 1.94
CA ASP A 374 -3.18 10.93 0.87
C ASP A 374 -2.27 9.73 1.11
N VAL A 375 -1.10 9.93 1.73
CA VAL A 375 -0.16 8.85 2.06
C VAL A 375 -0.64 8.08 3.29
N GLU A 376 -1.27 8.75 4.26
CA GLU A 376 -1.89 8.08 5.41
C GLU A 376 -2.94 7.06 4.97
N ASN A 377 -3.76 7.39 3.94
CA ASN A 377 -4.70 6.45 3.33
C ASN A 377 -3.97 5.25 2.69
N ALA A 378 -2.80 5.46 2.05
CA ALA A 378 -2.02 4.36 1.48
C ALA A 378 -1.50 3.39 2.56
N TYR A 379 -1.15 3.89 3.75
CA TYR A 379 -0.76 3.02 4.87
C TYR A 379 -1.92 2.20 5.40
N ASP A 380 -3.09 2.81 5.53
CA ASP A 380 -4.30 2.10 5.95
C ASP A 380 -4.64 1.00 4.95
N GLU A 381 -4.59 1.31 3.67
CA GLU A 381 -4.80 0.36 2.59
C GLU A 381 -3.79 -0.81 2.63
N LEU A 382 -2.49 -0.53 2.75
CA LEU A 382 -1.44 -1.54 2.81
C LEU A 382 -1.58 -2.47 4.03
N LYS A 383 -1.95 -1.92 5.20
CA LYS A 383 -2.15 -2.71 6.42
C LYS A 383 -3.39 -3.57 6.36
N ASN A 384 -4.52 -2.99 5.95
CA ASN A 384 -5.83 -3.58 6.12
C ASN A 384 -6.32 -4.33 4.87
N GLN A 385 -5.81 -3.98 3.68
CA GLN A 385 -6.30 -4.53 2.42
C GLN A 385 -5.23 -5.35 1.67
N TRP A 386 -3.91 -5.16 1.97
CA TRP A 386 -2.80 -5.80 1.25
C TRP A 386 -1.96 -6.77 2.09
N GLY A 387 -2.22 -6.85 3.37
CA GLY A 387 -1.58 -7.83 4.23
C GLY A 387 -0.30 -7.39 4.94
N TRP A 388 0.07 -6.11 4.98
CA TRP A 388 1.18 -5.63 5.81
C TRP A 388 0.98 -5.93 7.29
N GLY A 389 -0.26 -5.98 7.76
CA GLY A 389 -0.60 -6.42 9.10
C GLY A 389 -0.31 -7.90 9.40
N GLY A 390 -0.07 -8.70 8.36
CA GLY A 390 0.13 -10.15 8.42
C GLY A 390 1.47 -10.62 7.89
N PHE A 391 1.53 -11.85 7.33
CA PHE A 391 2.73 -12.49 6.77
C PHE A 391 3.95 -12.45 7.71
N THR A 392 3.73 -12.73 8.98
CA THR A 392 4.76 -12.68 10.01
C THR A 392 5.48 -14.02 10.15
N THR A 393 6.80 -14.00 10.22
CA THR A 393 7.65 -15.16 10.56
C THR A 393 8.49 -14.83 11.79
N ARG A 394 9.26 -15.81 12.30
CA ARG A 394 10.20 -15.56 13.41
C ARG A 394 11.42 -14.73 12.99
N ASP A 395 11.77 -14.77 11.74
CA ASP A 395 12.93 -14.11 11.14
C ASP A 395 12.58 -12.72 10.62
N LEU A 396 13.28 -11.68 11.07
CA LEU A 396 13.04 -10.29 10.67
C LEU A 396 13.33 -10.07 9.17
N GLY A 397 14.35 -10.74 8.63
CA GLY A 397 14.69 -10.63 7.21
C GLY A 397 13.57 -11.13 6.31
N ARG A 398 12.89 -12.24 6.67
CA ARG A 398 11.71 -12.71 5.93
C ARG A 398 10.49 -11.80 6.12
N CYS A 399 10.35 -11.15 7.28
CA CYS A 399 9.35 -10.11 7.45
C CYS A 399 9.61 -8.91 6.53
N GLN A 400 10.88 -8.53 6.36
CA GLN A 400 11.32 -7.53 5.38
C GLN A 400 10.95 -7.95 3.94
N VAL A 401 11.29 -9.19 3.55
CA VAL A 401 10.93 -9.74 2.24
C VAL A 401 9.42 -9.66 2.01
N ALA A 402 8.62 -10.11 2.97
CA ALA A 402 7.15 -10.07 2.88
C ALA A 402 6.62 -8.65 2.71
N ALA A 403 7.16 -7.68 3.47
CA ALA A 403 6.75 -6.28 3.37
C ALA A 403 7.03 -5.69 1.98
N CYS A 404 8.20 -5.99 1.40
CA CYS A 404 8.55 -5.55 0.05
C CYS A 404 7.72 -6.25 -1.03
N MET A 405 7.43 -7.57 -0.88
CA MET A 405 6.54 -8.30 -1.79
C MET A 405 5.15 -7.67 -1.86
N VAL A 406 4.58 -7.36 -0.70
CA VAL A 406 3.29 -6.69 -0.62
C VAL A 406 3.34 -5.31 -1.27
N ALA A 407 4.38 -4.50 -0.98
CA ALA A 407 4.55 -3.18 -1.58
C ALA A 407 4.70 -3.26 -3.11
N GLN A 408 5.43 -4.26 -3.63
CA GLN A 408 5.60 -4.48 -5.06
C GLN A 408 4.27 -4.80 -5.76
N VAL A 409 3.49 -5.72 -5.20
CA VAL A 409 2.17 -6.09 -5.78
C VAL A 409 1.17 -4.94 -5.64
N TYR A 410 1.19 -4.21 -4.52
CA TYR A 410 0.42 -2.99 -4.32
C TYR A 410 0.73 -1.94 -5.39
N ASN A 411 2.01 -1.65 -5.63
CA ASN A 411 2.43 -0.71 -6.65
C ASN A 411 1.92 -1.12 -8.03
N TRP A 412 2.09 -2.39 -8.41
CA TRP A 412 1.62 -2.89 -9.70
C TRP A 412 0.11 -2.78 -9.86
N TRP A 413 -0.64 -3.11 -8.81
CA TRP A 413 -2.10 -2.99 -8.84
C TRP A 413 -2.56 -1.54 -8.92
N ASN A 414 -1.98 -0.65 -8.10
CA ASN A 414 -2.29 0.78 -8.13
C ASN A 414 -2.03 1.38 -9.53
N LEU A 415 -0.90 1.03 -10.15
CA LEU A 415 -0.56 1.49 -11.50
C LEU A 415 -1.47 0.86 -12.57
N PHE A 416 -1.87 -0.40 -12.42
CA PHE A 416 -2.85 -1.04 -13.29
C PHE A 416 -4.21 -0.32 -13.24
N VAL A 417 -4.71 -0.03 -12.06
CA VAL A 417 -5.98 0.71 -11.87
C VAL A 417 -5.89 2.09 -12.53
N ARG A 418 -4.79 2.81 -12.32
CA ARG A 418 -4.56 4.11 -12.95
C ARG A 418 -4.35 4.03 -14.47
N CYS A 419 -3.78 2.95 -14.98
CA CYS A 419 -3.67 2.73 -16.42
C CYS A 419 -5.05 2.43 -17.05
N ALA A 420 -5.93 1.75 -16.32
CA ALA A 420 -7.30 1.48 -16.74
C ALA A 420 -8.17 2.75 -16.69
N GLU A 421 -8.12 3.50 -15.59
CA GLU A 421 -8.87 4.73 -15.34
C GLU A 421 -7.92 5.85 -14.86
N PRO A 422 -7.21 6.56 -15.74
CA PRO A 422 -6.17 7.52 -15.35
C PRO A 422 -6.68 8.68 -14.48
N SER A 423 -7.93 9.10 -14.62
CA SER A 423 -8.56 10.19 -13.87
C SER A 423 -9.04 9.80 -12.47
N ARG A 424 -9.02 8.50 -12.11
CA ARG A 424 -9.57 8.00 -10.84
C ARG A 424 -8.55 7.21 -10.06
N ALA A 425 -8.31 7.59 -8.80
CA ALA A 425 -7.60 6.77 -7.82
C ALA A 425 -8.62 5.92 -7.05
N ARG A 426 -8.39 4.59 -7.01
CA ARG A 426 -9.26 3.65 -6.28
C ARG A 426 -8.40 2.75 -5.39
N GLU A 427 -8.80 2.61 -4.14
CA GLU A 427 -8.20 1.63 -3.23
C GLU A 427 -8.61 0.19 -3.57
N ALA A 428 -7.89 -0.79 -3.03
CA ALA A 428 -8.16 -2.20 -3.30
C ALA A 428 -9.57 -2.63 -2.92
N LEU A 429 -10.13 -2.05 -1.85
CA LEU A 429 -11.50 -2.34 -1.41
C LEU A 429 -12.54 -2.08 -2.51
N THR A 430 -12.33 -1.06 -3.32
CA THR A 430 -13.23 -0.67 -4.43
C THR A 430 -12.76 -1.20 -5.78
N SER A 431 -11.45 -1.20 -6.03
CA SER A 431 -10.90 -1.59 -7.33
C SER A 431 -10.89 -3.10 -7.58
N ARG A 432 -10.71 -3.93 -6.54
CA ARG A 432 -10.73 -5.40 -6.71
C ARG A 432 -12.12 -5.92 -7.09
N PRO A 433 -13.22 -5.56 -6.41
CA PRO A 433 -14.56 -5.94 -6.85
C PRO A 433 -14.84 -5.51 -8.30
N LEU A 434 -14.31 -4.35 -8.72
CA LEU A 434 -14.54 -3.79 -10.03
C LEU A 434 -13.68 -4.46 -11.13
N LEU A 435 -12.36 -4.55 -10.93
CA LEU A 435 -11.39 -4.87 -11.98
C LEU A 435 -10.71 -6.25 -11.83
N LEU A 436 -11.03 -7.00 -10.76
CA LEU A 436 -10.44 -8.31 -10.49
C LEU A 436 -11.50 -9.41 -10.38
N HIS A 437 -12.56 -9.17 -9.58
CA HIS A 437 -13.54 -10.20 -9.24
C HIS A 437 -14.56 -10.37 -10.35
N ALA A 438 -14.62 -11.58 -10.87
CA ALA A 438 -15.66 -12.10 -11.76
C ALA A 438 -15.49 -13.60 -11.85
N VAL A 439 -16.54 -14.35 -12.12
CA VAL A 439 -16.42 -15.78 -12.38
C VAL A 439 -15.83 -15.96 -13.78
N GLY A 440 -14.66 -16.57 -13.87
CA GLY A 440 -14.02 -16.95 -15.13
C GLY A 440 -14.08 -18.45 -15.34
N ARG A 441 -14.48 -18.91 -16.51
CA ARG A 441 -14.48 -20.33 -16.92
C ARG A 441 -13.66 -20.51 -18.19
N VAL A 442 -12.68 -21.41 -18.15
CA VAL A 442 -11.89 -21.77 -19.32
C VAL A 442 -12.61 -22.82 -20.13
N ILE A 443 -12.70 -22.61 -21.44
CA ILE A 443 -13.17 -23.60 -22.41
C ILE A 443 -12.17 -23.72 -23.56
N LYS A 444 -12.09 -24.91 -24.17
CA LYS A 444 -11.34 -25.13 -25.42
C LYS A 444 -12.32 -25.23 -26.58
N SER A 445 -12.17 -24.39 -27.58
CA SER A 445 -13.05 -24.35 -28.75
C SER A 445 -12.27 -23.92 -30.00
N GLY A 446 -12.33 -24.69 -31.07
CA GLY A 446 -11.65 -24.38 -32.33
C GLY A 446 -10.12 -24.24 -32.18
N GLY A 447 -9.48 -25.07 -31.35
CA GLY A 447 -8.04 -25.00 -31.08
C GLY A 447 -7.58 -23.83 -30.20
N GLN A 448 -8.52 -22.97 -29.77
CA GLN A 448 -8.23 -21.83 -28.94
C GLN A 448 -8.65 -22.08 -27.48
N THR A 449 -7.88 -21.53 -26.55
CA THR A 449 -8.27 -21.42 -25.14
C THR A 449 -9.05 -20.11 -24.96
N LYS A 450 -10.31 -20.21 -24.51
CA LYS A 450 -11.19 -19.08 -24.27
C LYS A 450 -11.49 -18.98 -22.78
N LEU A 451 -11.38 -17.78 -22.21
CA LEU A 451 -11.84 -17.47 -20.86
C LEU A 451 -13.19 -16.76 -20.96
N ILE A 452 -14.24 -17.43 -20.53
CA ILE A 452 -15.59 -16.85 -20.45
C ILE A 452 -15.74 -16.19 -19.10
N ILE A 453 -15.95 -14.88 -19.10
CA ILE A 453 -16.06 -14.07 -17.86
C ILE A 453 -17.52 -13.70 -17.64
N THR A 454 -18.02 -13.97 -16.43
CA THR A 454 -19.35 -13.56 -15.98
C THR A 454 -19.19 -12.68 -14.73
N SER A 455 -19.50 -11.40 -14.87
CA SER A 455 -19.48 -10.45 -13.76
C SER A 455 -20.89 -10.28 -13.20
N ASN A 456 -20.99 -10.27 -11.88
CA ASN A 456 -22.22 -9.93 -11.13
C ASN A 456 -22.18 -8.49 -10.59
N HIS A 457 -21.17 -7.71 -10.95
CA HIS A 457 -21.07 -6.30 -10.55
C HIS A 457 -22.13 -5.46 -11.26
N ALA A 458 -22.75 -4.50 -10.56
CA ALA A 458 -23.78 -3.63 -11.14
C ALA A 458 -23.28 -2.84 -12.35
N GLU A 459 -22.00 -2.44 -12.33
CA GLU A 459 -21.32 -1.70 -13.40
C GLU A 459 -20.60 -2.60 -14.42
N ALA A 460 -21.01 -3.87 -14.57
CA ALA A 460 -20.30 -4.86 -15.39
C ALA A 460 -20.04 -4.40 -16.83
N ARG A 461 -20.97 -3.64 -17.44
CA ARG A 461 -20.80 -3.12 -18.82
C ARG A 461 -19.72 -2.05 -18.89
N GLU A 462 -19.68 -1.13 -17.92
CA GLU A 462 -18.65 -0.08 -17.82
C GLU A 462 -17.28 -0.71 -17.61
N VAL A 463 -17.19 -1.71 -16.71
CA VAL A 463 -15.98 -2.48 -16.46
C VAL A 463 -15.48 -3.19 -17.72
N GLN A 464 -16.38 -3.82 -18.46
CA GLN A 464 -16.03 -4.46 -19.74
C GLN A 464 -15.46 -3.45 -20.75
N ASP A 465 -16.03 -2.25 -20.84
CA ASP A 465 -15.55 -1.18 -21.71
C ASP A 465 -14.15 -0.70 -21.29
N ILE A 466 -13.95 -0.44 -20.00
CA ILE A 466 -12.66 -0.02 -19.42
C ILE A 466 -11.58 -1.07 -19.72
N LEU A 467 -11.83 -2.34 -19.39
CA LEU A 467 -10.85 -3.41 -19.56
C LEU A 467 -10.58 -3.71 -21.04
N SER A 468 -11.59 -3.58 -21.91
CA SER A 468 -11.41 -3.74 -23.36
C SER A 468 -10.54 -2.63 -23.94
N LYS A 469 -10.78 -1.37 -23.57
CA LYS A 469 -9.95 -0.23 -23.99
C LYS A 469 -8.52 -0.35 -23.48
N LEU A 470 -8.34 -0.78 -22.22
CA LEU A 470 -7.02 -1.06 -21.68
C LEU A 470 -6.30 -2.17 -22.46
N SER A 471 -6.98 -3.28 -22.69
CA SER A 471 -6.40 -4.42 -23.43
C SER A 471 -6.00 -4.04 -24.86
N LEU A 472 -6.81 -3.26 -25.57
CA LEU A 472 -6.48 -2.72 -26.89
C LEU A 472 -5.23 -1.84 -26.83
N PHE A 473 -5.14 -0.94 -25.88
CA PHE A 473 -3.96 -0.10 -25.67
C PHE A 473 -2.71 -0.94 -25.43
N LEU A 474 -2.76 -1.90 -24.50
CA LEU A 474 -1.62 -2.77 -24.18
C LEU A 474 -1.22 -3.67 -25.37
N SER A 475 -2.19 -4.20 -26.11
CA SER A 475 -1.95 -4.98 -27.32
C SER A 475 -1.31 -4.13 -28.41
N GLY A 476 -1.73 -2.87 -28.56
CA GLY A 476 -1.09 -1.92 -29.47
C GLY A 476 0.39 -1.71 -29.17
N LEU A 477 0.78 -1.68 -27.88
CA LEU A 477 2.18 -1.57 -27.49
C LEU A 477 3.01 -2.83 -27.79
N THR A 478 2.42 -4.01 -27.62
CA THR A 478 3.12 -5.29 -27.83
C THR A 478 3.22 -5.68 -29.30
N ASN A 479 2.25 -5.27 -30.12
CA ASN A 479 2.18 -5.57 -31.54
C ASN A 479 2.64 -4.40 -32.43
N ALA A 480 3.26 -3.36 -31.84
CA ALA A 480 3.77 -2.23 -32.60
C ALA A 480 4.83 -2.69 -33.62
N ALA A 481 4.75 -2.18 -34.84
CA ALA A 481 5.70 -2.48 -35.93
C ALA A 481 7.15 -2.17 -35.56
N GLU A 482 7.35 -1.21 -34.66
CA GLU A 482 8.65 -0.77 -34.13
C GLU A 482 9.32 -1.79 -33.20
N GLN A 483 8.66 -2.90 -32.85
CA GLN A 483 9.14 -3.93 -31.92
C GLN A 483 9.67 -3.35 -30.60
N LEU A 484 8.88 -2.53 -29.96
CA LEU A 484 9.25 -1.81 -28.73
C LEU A 484 9.79 -2.77 -27.66
N LYS A 485 10.91 -2.39 -27.04
CA LYS A 485 11.44 -3.09 -25.86
C LYS A 485 10.51 -2.90 -24.67
N SER A 486 10.61 -3.80 -23.66
CA SER A 486 9.76 -3.75 -22.47
C SER A 486 9.86 -2.42 -21.69
N GLU A 487 11.08 -1.85 -21.61
CA GLU A 487 11.33 -0.56 -20.98
C GLU A 487 10.61 0.60 -21.68
N GLU A 488 10.56 0.55 -23.01
CA GLU A 488 9.88 1.56 -23.83
C GLU A 488 8.36 1.45 -23.73
N ARG A 489 7.83 0.20 -23.75
CA ARG A 489 6.40 -0.05 -23.48
C ARG A 489 6.03 0.44 -22.09
N TRP A 490 6.88 0.19 -21.08
CA TRP A 490 6.66 0.64 -19.72
C TRP A 490 6.61 2.16 -19.58
N ARG A 491 7.49 2.90 -20.29
CA ARG A 491 7.41 4.36 -20.37
C ARG A 491 6.12 4.85 -21.02
N ARG A 492 5.63 4.22 -22.08
CA ARG A 492 4.35 4.59 -22.72
C ARG A 492 3.15 4.30 -21.79
N ILE A 493 3.20 3.23 -20.99
CA ILE A 493 2.20 2.96 -19.96
C ILE A 493 2.22 4.08 -18.89
N TRP A 494 3.38 4.48 -18.43
CA TRP A 494 3.53 5.59 -17.50
C TRP A 494 3.03 6.91 -18.07
N HIS A 495 3.30 7.20 -19.32
CA HIS A 495 2.77 8.40 -19.99
C HIS A 495 1.24 8.45 -19.91
N ARG A 496 0.56 7.33 -20.19
CA ARG A 496 -0.90 7.23 -20.03
C ARG A 496 -1.36 7.47 -18.58
N ILE A 497 -0.63 6.94 -17.60
CA ILE A 497 -0.95 7.11 -16.18
C ILE A 497 -0.80 8.58 -15.76
N LEU A 498 0.19 9.29 -16.28
CA LEU A 498 0.52 10.68 -15.92
C LEU A 498 -0.28 11.73 -16.72
N GLU A 499 -0.94 11.35 -17.80
CA GLU A 499 -1.66 12.27 -18.69
C GLU A 499 -2.63 13.22 -17.95
N PRO A 500 -3.47 12.78 -16.99
CA PRO A 500 -4.38 13.68 -16.28
C PRO A 500 -3.65 14.75 -15.45
N PHE A 501 -2.48 14.42 -14.91
CA PHE A 501 -1.68 15.36 -14.11
C PHE A 501 -1.05 16.45 -15.00
N HIS A 502 -0.64 16.10 -16.22
CA HIS A 502 -0.15 17.06 -17.20
C HIS A 502 -1.26 18.00 -17.67
N GLN A 503 -2.46 17.48 -17.93
CA GLN A 503 -3.61 18.29 -18.33
C GLN A 503 -4.01 19.29 -17.23
N GLN A 504 -4.02 18.89 -15.96
CA GLN A 504 -4.29 19.77 -14.84
C GLN A 504 -3.23 20.87 -14.68
N ALA A 505 -1.96 20.53 -14.83
CA ALA A 505 -0.87 21.50 -14.77
C ALA A 505 -0.98 22.55 -15.90
N THR A 506 -1.31 22.12 -17.12
CA THR A 506 -1.51 23.01 -18.28
C THR A 506 -2.72 23.93 -18.10
N ALA A 507 -3.83 23.41 -17.53
CA ALA A 507 -5.03 24.19 -17.26
C ALA A 507 -4.79 25.30 -16.20
N LEU A 508 -3.95 25.01 -15.18
CA LEU A 508 -3.57 25.97 -14.15
C LEU A 508 -2.65 27.08 -14.69
N LEU A 509 -1.80 26.76 -15.66
CA LEU A 509 -0.89 27.72 -16.30
C LEU A 509 -1.58 28.52 -17.41
N GLY A 510 -2.58 27.96 -18.08
CA GLY A 510 -3.34 28.63 -19.16
C GLY A 510 -4.49 29.52 -18.68
N GLY A 511 -4.87 29.47 -17.41
CA GLY A 511 -5.94 30.31 -16.82
C GLY A 511 -5.47 31.67 -16.27
N SER A 512 -4.22 32.04 -16.47
CA SER A 512 -3.64 33.33 -16.05
C SER A 512 -3.32 34.24 -17.25
N GLY A 513 -4.13 34.16 -18.31
CA GLY A 513 -4.12 35.07 -19.45
C GLY A 513 -5.26 36.04 -19.42
#